data_c0a8d6218c1e080a24d7cf19e1a7451f
#
_entry.id   c0a8d6218c1e080a24d7cf19e1a7451f
#
_cell.length_a   1.000
_cell.length_b   1.000
_cell.length_c   1.000
_cell.angle_alpha   90.00
_cell.angle_beta   90.00
_cell.angle_gamma   90.00
#
_symmetry.space_group_name_H-M   'P 1'
#
loop_
_entity.id
_entity.type
_entity.pdbx_description
1 polymer ?
#
loop_
_entity_poly.entity_id
_entity_poly.type
_entity_poly.pdbx_seq_one_letter_code
_entity_poly.pdbx_strand_id
1 'polypeptide(L)'
;LVGSEMCIRDSSTGDDDLIVDFLLAAGAVGEIYQQSASISGAEVGCQGEVGVACSMAAAGLAQVMGGTPAQVCNAAEIGLEHHLGLTCDPVGGLVQIPCIERNALGAIKAVTAARLAMAGDGSQIVSLDQVMKTMMETGRDMKVKYKETARGGLAVNIVEC
;
A
#
# COMPACT_ATOMS: atom_id res chain seq x y z
N LEU A 1 -7.13 3.17 -0.08
CA LEU A 1 -8.10 3.04 -1.19
C LEU A 1 -9.05 4.22 -1.28
N VAL A 2 -9.70 4.65 -0.17
CA VAL A 2 -10.69 5.74 -0.18
C VAL A 2 -10.15 7.05 -0.78
N GLY A 3 -8.93 7.46 -0.42
CA GLY A 3 -8.31 8.67 -0.97
C GLY A 3 -8.02 8.57 -2.48
N SER A 4 -7.64 7.37 -2.96
CA SER A 4 -7.37 7.13 -4.36
C SER A 4 -8.65 7.08 -5.19
N GLU A 5 -9.71 6.51 -4.66
CA GLU A 5 -11.04 6.52 -5.28
C GLU A 5 -11.59 7.95 -5.41
N MET A 6 -11.41 8.80 -4.38
CA MET A 6 -11.79 10.21 -4.46
C MET A 6 -11.04 10.95 -5.56
N CYS A 7 -9.74 10.72 -5.73
CA CYS A 7 -8.97 11.31 -6.83
C CYS A 7 -9.50 10.91 -8.21
N ILE A 8 -9.95 9.66 -8.38
CA ILE A 8 -10.55 9.19 -9.63
C ILE A 8 -11.90 9.86 -9.86
N ARG A 9 -12.76 9.93 -8.86
CA ARG A 9 -14.08 10.59 -8.95
C ARG A 9 -13.96 12.07 -9.29
N ASP A 10 -12.99 12.76 -8.73
CA ASP A 10 -12.76 14.19 -9.01
C ASP A 10 -12.16 14.45 -10.38
N SER A 11 -11.38 13.52 -10.92
CA SER A 11 -10.69 13.66 -12.21
C SER A 11 -11.46 13.04 -13.39
N SER A 12 -12.31 12.05 -13.13
CA SER A 12 -13.22 11.49 -14.12
C SER A 12 -14.57 12.19 -14.03
N THR A 13 -15.11 12.60 -15.11
CA THR A 13 -16.43 13.21 -15.24
C THR A 13 -17.60 12.20 -15.01
N GLY A 14 -17.46 11.33 -14.00
CA GLY A 14 -18.49 10.37 -13.61
C GLY A 14 -18.53 9.10 -14.46
N ASP A 15 -17.42 8.68 -15.04
CA ASP A 15 -17.31 7.43 -15.78
C ASP A 15 -17.22 6.25 -14.79
N ASP A 16 -18.37 5.61 -14.56
CA ASP A 16 -18.47 4.47 -13.64
C ASP A 16 -17.57 3.29 -14.10
N ASP A 17 -17.29 3.16 -15.39
CA ASP A 17 -16.41 2.11 -15.93
C ASP A 17 -14.97 2.30 -15.45
N LEU A 18 -14.47 3.54 -15.36
CA LEU A 18 -13.13 3.82 -14.83
C LEU A 18 -13.02 3.47 -13.33
N ILE A 19 -14.09 3.68 -12.57
CA ILE A 19 -14.12 3.29 -11.14
C ILE A 19 -14.08 1.77 -11.03
N VAL A 20 -14.83 1.07 -11.85
CA VAL A 20 -14.85 -0.41 -11.89
C VAL A 20 -13.47 -0.94 -12.27
N ASP A 21 -12.85 -0.40 -13.32
CA ASP A 21 -11.50 -0.80 -13.76
C ASP A 21 -10.45 -0.59 -12.67
N PHE A 22 -10.53 0.55 -11.97
CA PHE A 22 -9.66 0.81 -10.81
C PHE A 22 -9.82 -0.26 -9.73
N LEU A 23 -11.08 -0.54 -9.34
CA LEU A 23 -11.37 -1.48 -8.26
C LEU A 23 -10.99 -2.91 -8.63
N LEU A 24 -11.19 -3.31 -9.90
CA LEU A 24 -10.80 -4.63 -10.40
C LEU A 24 -9.28 -4.81 -10.38
N ALA A 25 -8.52 -3.84 -10.88
CA ALA A 25 -7.06 -3.90 -10.87
C ALA A 25 -6.49 -3.88 -9.44
N ALA A 26 -7.01 -3.01 -8.58
CA ALA A 26 -6.63 -2.96 -7.18
C ALA A 26 -6.97 -4.27 -6.45
N GLY A 27 -8.16 -4.83 -6.70
CA GLY A 27 -8.59 -6.10 -6.13
C GLY A 27 -7.74 -7.28 -6.58
N ALA A 28 -7.39 -7.35 -7.87
CA ALA A 28 -6.51 -8.40 -8.40
C ALA A 28 -5.13 -8.39 -7.71
N VAL A 29 -4.55 -7.20 -7.51
CA VAL A 29 -3.28 -7.06 -6.78
C VAL A 29 -3.45 -7.46 -5.31
N GLY A 30 -4.55 -7.07 -4.67
CA GLY A 30 -4.87 -7.47 -3.28
C GLY A 30 -4.98 -8.97 -3.12
N GLU A 31 -5.61 -9.67 -4.08
CA GLU A 31 -5.73 -11.13 -4.09
C GLU A 31 -4.35 -11.81 -4.19
N ILE A 32 -3.44 -11.28 -5.03
CA ILE A 32 -2.07 -11.78 -5.13
C ILE A 32 -1.36 -11.66 -3.77
N TYR A 33 -1.51 -10.53 -3.07
CA TYR A 33 -0.94 -10.36 -1.73
C TYR A 33 -1.53 -11.32 -0.71
N GLN A 34 -2.84 -11.53 -0.74
CA GLN A 34 -3.50 -12.45 0.18
C GLN A 34 -3.05 -13.90 0.00
N GLN A 35 -2.82 -14.32 -1.24
CA GLN A 35 -2.40 -15.70 -1.55
C GLN A 35 -0.90 -15.94 -1.35
N SER A 36 -0.06 -14.94 -1.63
CA SER A 36 1.40 -15.11 -1.71
C SER A 36 2.18 -14.47 -0.58
N ALA A 37 1.52 -13.61 0.22
CA ALA A 37 2.18 -12.84 1.27
C ALA A 37 1.25 -12.64 2.48
N SER A 38 1.07 -11.41 2.93
CA SER A 38 0.12 -11.03 3.98
C SER A 38 -0.38 -9.60 3.77
N ILE A 39 -1.63 -9.38 4.16
CA ILE A 39 -2.28 -8.06 4.19
C ILE A 39 -2.48 -7.56 5.63
N SER A 40 -1.88 -8.23 6.61
CA SER A 40 -2.14 -8.01 8.04
C SER A 40 -0.99 -7.27 8.73
N GLY A 41 -1.33 -6.14 9.38
CA GLY A 41 -0.40 -5.42 10.26
C GLY A 41 0.06 -6.24 11.45
N ALA A 42 -0.77 -7.17 11.93
CA ALA A 42 -0.43 -8.08 13.03
C ALA A 42 0.62 -9.14 12.63
N GLU A 43 0.69 -9.49 11.35
CA GLU A 43 1.67 -10.46 10.86
C GLU A 43 2.99 -9.81 10.45
N VAL A 44 2.92 -8.73 9.70
CA VAL A 44 4.09 -8.15 9.04
C VAL A 44 4.26 -6.64 9.28
N GLY A 45 3.53 -6.05 10.24
CA GLY A 45 3.52 -4.61 10.48
C GLY A 45 2.68 -3.85 9.45
N CYS A 46 2.71 -2.51 9.52
CA CYS A 46 1.96 -1.66 8.59
C CYS A 46 2.43 -1.74 7.13
N GLN A 47 3.56 -2.36 6.83
CA GLN A 47 3.93 -2.68 5.44
C GLN A 47 2.88 -3.60 4.78
N GLY A 48 2.29 -4.55 5.53
CA GLY A 48 1.22 -5.44 5.06
C GLY A 48 -0.15 -4.78 5.00
N GLU A 49 -0.40 -3.74 5.75
CA GLU A 49 -1.69 -3.03 5.77
C GLU A 49 -1.65 -1.79 4.87
N VAL A 50 -0.95 -0.74 5.30
CA VAL A 50 -0.85 0.52 4.56
C VAL A 50 -0.04 0.35 3.26
N GLY A 51 1.03 -0.45 3.33
CA GLY A 51 1.89 -0.71 2.16
C GLY A 51 1.14 -1.47 1.07
N VAL A 52 0.42 -2.53 1.41
CA VAL A 52 -0.39 -3.28 0.43
C VAL A 52 -1.52 -2.41 -0.10
N ALA A 53 -2.22 -1.65 0.75
CA ALA A 53 -3.28 -0.74 0.29
C ALA A 53 -2.74 0.32 -0.69
N CYS A 54 -1.55 0.87 -0.43
CA CYS A 54 -0.87 1.80 -1.35
C CYS A 54 -0.53 1.12 -2.68
N SER A 55 0.00 -0.10 -2.64
CA SER A 55 0.32 -0.92 -3.82
C SER A 55 -0.92 -1.17 -4.69
N MET A 56 -2.01 -1.61 -4.08
CA MET A 56 -3.31 -1.84 -4.73
C MET A 56 -3.83 -0.56 -5.39
N ALA A 57 -3.78 0.56 -4.67
CA ALA A 57 -4.23 1.85 -5.18
C ALA A 57 -3.35 2.35 -6.34
N ALA A 58 -2.04 2.17 -6.26
CA ALA A 58 -1.12 2.52 -7.34
C ALA A 58 -1.37 1.71 -8.61
N ALA A 59 -1.62 0.41 -8.48
CA ALA A 59 -2.00 -0.46 -9.60
C ALA A 59 -3.31 0.00 -10.25
N GLY A 60 -4.35 0.24 -9.44
CA GLY A 60 -5.64 0.73 -9.94
C GLY A 60 -5.51 2.06 -10.67
N LEU A 61 -4.72 3.01 -10.14
CA LEU A 61 -4.44 4.28 -10.80
C LEU A 61 -3.71 4.10 -12.13
N ALA A 62 -2.66 3.27 -12.17
CA ALA A 62 -1.93 3.00 -13.41
C ALA A 62 -2.83 2.35 -14.46
N GLN A 63 -3.74 1.45 -14.06
CA GLN A 63 -4.71 0.83 -14.95
C GLN A 63 -5.62 1.88 -15.60
N VAL A 64 -6.25 2.75 -14.81
CA VAL A 64 -7.18 3.76 -15.37
C VAL A 64 -6.47 4.89 -16.12
N MET A 65 -5.16 5.06 -15.92
CA MET A 65 -4.31 5.94 -16.73
C MET A 65 -3.93 5.30 -18.08
N GLY A 66 -4.39 4.09 -18.39
CA GLY A 66 -4.09 3.37 -19.63
C GLY A 66 -2.74 2.66 -19.63
N GLY A 67 -2.22 2.32 -18.46
CA GLY A 67 -0.94 1.61 -18.30
C GLY A 67 -1.00 0.19 -18.84
N THR A 68 0.13 -0.28 -19.39
CA THR A 68 0.33 -1.68 -19.73
C THR A 68 0.35 -2.55 -18.46
N PRO A 69 0.08 -3.87 -18.55
CA PRO A 69 0.21 -4.76 -17.40
C PRO A 69 1.56 -4.66 -16.68
N ALA A 70 2.65 -4.45 -17.41
CA ALA A 70 3.97 -4.25 -16.84
C ALA A 70 4.06 -2.94 -16.01
N GLN A 71 3.50 -1.85 -16.53
CA GLN A 71 3.43 -0.58 -15.79
C GLN A 71 2.52 -0.67 -14.56
N VAL A 72 1.41 -1.42 -14.64
CA VAL A 72 0.52 -1.67 -13.50
C VAL A 72 1.25 -2.45 -12.40
N CYS A 73 1.98 -3.51 -12.75
CA CYS A 73 2.81 -4.25 -11.80
C CYS A 73 3.94 -3.39 -11.21
N ASN A 74 4.56 -2.53 -12.02
CA ASN A 74 5.58 -1.62 -11.55
C ASN A 74 5.02 -0.56 -10.59
N ALA A 75 3.84 -0.02 -10.86
CA ALA A 75 3.17 0.90 -9.93
C ALA A 75 2.88 0.22 -8.57
N ALA A 76 2.40 -1.03 -8.61
CA ALA A 76 2.17 -1.82 -7.41
C ALA A 76 3.45 -2.06 -6.62
N GLU A 77 4.54 -2.42 -7.30
CA GLU A 77 5.85 -2.64 -6.71
C GLU A 77 6.37 -1.38 -6.03
N ILE A 78 6.43 -0.23 -6.72
CA ILE A 78 6.86 1.05 -6.16
C ILE A 78 6.01 1.43 -4.94
N GLY A 79 4.71 1.20 -5.00
CA GLY A 79 3.78 1.48 -3.89
C GLY A 79 4.12 0.71 -2.62
N LEU A 80 4.49 -0.58 -2.73
CA LEU A 80 4.90 -1.39 -1.57
C LEU A 80 6.34 -1.08 -1.13
N GLU A 81 7.28 -0.95 -2.06
CA GLU A 81 8.70 -0.74 -1.77
C GLU A 81 8.89 0.38 -0.75
N HIS A 82 8.19 1.50 -0.91
CA HIS A 82 8.27 2.66 -0.04
C HIS A 82 7.63 2.48 1.36
N HIS A 83 7.10 1.29 1.63
CA HIS A 83 6.52 0.92 2.93
C HIS A 83 7.26 -0.25 3.60
N LEU A 84 8.31 -0.79 2.97
CA LEU A 84 9.10 -1.88 3.57
C LEU A 84 9.64 -1.47 4.93
N GLY A 85 9.50 -2.37 5.91
CA GLY A 85 9.94 -2.14 7.29
C GLY A 85 8.99 -1.28 8.15
N LEU A 86 7.87 -0.82 7.64
CA LEU A 86 6.93 0.00 8.39
C LEU A 86 6.28 -0.81 9.53
N THR A 87 6.53 -0.36 10.77
CA THR A 87 5.98 -0.98 11.98
C THR A 87 4.49 -0.65 12.15
N CYS A 88 3.77 -1.51 12.88
CA CYS A 88 2.40 -1.23 13.32
C CYS A 88 2.41 -0.95 14.82
N ASP A 89 2.33 0.33 15.19
CA ASP A 89 2.53 0.84 16.54
C ASP A 89 1.47 1.89 16.94
N PRO A 90 0.17 1.52 16.90
CA PRO A 90 -0.93 2.44 17.18
C PRO A 90 -0.89 2.93 18.63
N VAL A 91 -0.96 4.26 18.81
CA VAL A 91 -0.96 4.91 20.14
C VAL A 91 -2.25 4.54 20.87
N GLY A 92 -2.13 4.14 22.13
CA GLY A 92 -3.27 3.69 22.93
C GLY A 92 -3.96 2.41 22.40
N GLY A 93 -3.37 1.72 21.43
CA GLY A 93 -4.01 0.61 20.73
C GLY A 93 -5.15 1.03 19.79
N LEU A 94 -5.33 2.33 19.56
CA LEU A 94 -6.39 2.87 18.72
C LEU A 94 -5.88 3.08 17.29
N VAL A 95 -6.69 2.68 16.30
CA VAL A 95 -6.38 2.88 14.88
C VAL A 95 -6.66 4.33 14.49
N GLN A 96 -5.95 5.28 15.11
CA GLN A 96 -6.06 6.71 14.89
C GLN A 96 -4.70 7.34 14.64
N ILE A 97 -3.79 7.30 15.61
CA ILE A 97 -2.44 7.87 15.50
C ILE A 97 -1.43 6.72 15.58
N PRO A 98 -0.55 6.55 14.61
CA PRO A 98 -0.35 7.35 13.39
C PRO A 98 -1.17 6.86 12.18
N CYS A 99 -2.15 6.00 12.36
CA CYS A 99 -2.82 5.25 11.28
C CYS A 99 -3.50 6.19 10.26
N ILE A 100 -4.23 7.21 10.72
CA ILE A 100 -4.90 8.18 9.83
C ILE A 100 -3.87 8.89 8.94
N GLU A 101 -2.78 9.37 9.54
CA GLU A 101 -1.72 10.08 8.82
C GLU A 101 -0.99 9.16 7.83
N ARG A 102 -0.67 7.91 8.23
CA ARG A 102 -0.05 6.92 7.35
C ARG A 102 -0.93 6.58 6.16
N ASN A 103 -2.24 6.45 6.35
CA ASN A 103 -3.18 6.21 5.25
C ASN A 103 -3.27 7.41 4.30
N ALA A 104 -3.34 8.63 4.82
CA ALA A 104 -3.35 9.85 4.00
C ALA A 104 -2.08 9.95 3.13
N LEU A 105 -0.90 9.74 3.74
CA LEU A 105 0.37 9.73 3.00
C LEU A 105 0.48 8.54 2.05
N GLY A 106 -0.08 7.39 2.40
CA GLY A 106 -0.17 6.22 1.53
C GLY A 106 -0.94 6.51 0.24
N ALA A 107 -2.05 7.26 0.34
CA ALA A 107 -2.82 7.69 -0.83
C ALA A 107 -1.99 8.60 -1.77
N ILE A 108 -1.25 9.56 -1.22
CA ILE A 108 -0.35 10.44 -1.99
C ILE A 108 0.76 9.64 -2.66
N LYS A 109 1.35 8.68 -1.95
CA LYS A 109 2.39 7.78 -2.50
C LYS A 109 1.84 6.92 -3.63
N ALA A 110 0.60 6.44 -3.54
CA ALA A 110 -0.02 5.66 -4.61
C ALA A 110 -0.12 6.47 -5.93
N VAL A 111 -0.54 7.73 -5.84
CA VAL A 111 -0.57 8.63 -7.00
C VAL A 111 0.84 8.82 -7.58
N THR A 112 1.83 9.01 -6.72
CA THR A 112 3.23 9.20 -7.15
C THR A 112 3.78 7.93 -7.80
N ALA A 113 3.52 6.76 -7.20
CA ALA A 113 3.96 5.46 -7.72
C ALA A 113 3.36 5.18 -9.12
N ALA A 114 2.06 5.42 -9.28
CA ALA A 114 1.41 5.28 -10.58
C ALA A 114 2.05 6.20 -11.64
N ARG A 115 2.27 7.47 -11.30
CA ARG A 115 2.90 8.43 -12.22
C ARG A 115 4.34 8.05 -12.59
N LEU A 116 5.13 7.56 -11.64
CA LEU A 116 6.48 7.07 -11.90
C LEU A 116 6.47 5.88 -12.85
N ALA A 117 5.62 4.90 -12.59
CA ALA A 117 5.48 3.72 -13.45
C ALA A 117 5.01 4.10 -14.86
N MET A 118 4.07 5.04 -14.98
CA MET A 118 3.58 5.53 -16.29
C MET A 118 4.61 6.35 -17.06
N ALA A 119 5.59 6.95 -16.39
CA ALA A 119 6.70 7.64 -17.05
C ALA A 119 7.75 6.68 -17.64
N GLY A 120 7.76 5.42 -17.19
CA GLY A 120 8.63 4.36 -17.70
C GLY A 120 7.94 3.48 -18.73
N ASP A 121 8.66 2.48 -19.23
CA ASP A 121 8.17 1.50 -20.22
C ASP A 121 7.67 0.19 -19.56
N GLY A 122 7.67 0.11 -18.23
CA GLY A 122 7.34 -1.08 -17.46
C GLY A 122 8.51 -2.04 -17.24
N SER A 123 9.71 -1.72 -17.73
CA SER A 123 10.91 -2.46 -17.36
C SER A 123 11.40 -1.99 -15.99
N GLN A 124 11.45 -2.92 -15.04
CA GLN A 124 11.90 -2.64 -13.68
C GLN A 124 12.92 -3.67 -13.22
N ILE A 125 13.86 -3.23 -12.36
CA ILE A 125 14.87 -4.11 -11.77
C ILE A 125 14.25 -4.94 -10.63
N VAL A 126 13.40 -4.34 -9.83
CA VAL A 126 12.68 -4.99 -8.73
C VAL A 126 11.29 -5.40 -9.22
N SER A 127 10.96 -6.68 -9.14
CA SER A 127 9.62 -7.16 -9.48
C SER A 127 8.66 -7.09 -8.29
N LEU A 128 7.35 -7.09 -8.56
CA LEU A 128 6.34 -7.17 -7.51
C LEU A 128 6.53 -8.40 -6.62
N ASP A 129 6.90 -9.56 -7.19
CA ASP A 129 7.17 -10.78 -6.43
C ASP A 129 8.36 -10.62 -5.47
N GLN A 130 9.41 -9.92 -5.92
CA GLN A 130 10.59 -9.67 -5.08
C GLN A 130 10.27 -8.76 -3.90
N VAL A 131 9.50 -7.71 -4.11
CA VAL A 131 9.13 -6.80 -3.02
C VAL A 131 8.16 -7.46 -2.04
N MET A 132 7.23 -8.29 -2.53
CA MET A 132 6.35 -9.10 -1.69
C MET A 132 7.14 -10.08 -0.81
N LYS A 133 8.09 -10.79 -1.40
CA LYS A 133 9.00 -11.69 -0.67
C LYS A 133 9.79 -10.93 0.40
N THR A 134 10.35 -9.77 0.04
CA THR A 134 11.10 -8.90 0.97
C THR A 134 10.22 -8.44 2.13
N MET A 135 8.97 -8.04 1.85
CA MET A 135 8.00 -7.69 2.88
C MET A 135 7.78 -8.84 3.88
N MET A 136 7.59 -10.06 3.39
CA MET A 136 7.37 -11.22 4.24
C MET A 136 8.60 -11.55 5.09
N GLU A 137 9.81 -11.50 4.51
CA GLU A 137 11.06 -11.74 5.23
C GLU A 137 11.27 -10.68 6.31
N THR A 138 11.16 -9.39 5.96
CA THR A 138 11.23 -8.27 6.91
C THR A 138 10.17 -8.39 8.01
N GLY A 139 8.95 -8.79 7.65
CA GLY A 139 7.88 -9.02 8.61
C GLY A 139 8.18 -10.16 9.57
N ARG A 140 8.82 -11.25 9.13
CA ARG A 140 9.25 -12.36 10.01
C ARG A 140 10.34 -11.92 10.99
N ASP A 141 11.28 -11.11 10.54
CA ASP A 141 12.36 -10.58 11.37
C ASP A 141 11.89 -9.49 12.35
N MET A 142 10.75 -8.86 12.06
CA MET A 142 10.18 -7.82 12.92
C MET A 142 9.75 -8.40 14.25
N LYS A 143 10.23 -7.79 15.35
CA LYS A 143 9.82 -8.21 16.71
C LYS A 143 8.32 -8.00 16.92
N VAL A 144 7.67 -8.93 17.63
CA VAL A 144 6.22 -8.91 17.91
C VAL A 144 5.73 -7.57 18.46
N LYS A 145 6.54 -6.87 19.28
CA LYS A 145 6.17 -5.57 19.83
C LYS A 145 5.93 -4.46 18.79
N TYR A 146 6.32 -4.68 17.52
CA TYR A 146 6.13 -3.77 16.40
C TYR A 146 5.01 -4.22 15.43
N LYS A 147 4.25 -5.24 15.82
CA LYS A 147 3.19 -5.86 15.03
C LYS A 147 1.82 -5.67 15.68
N GLU A 148 1.31 -4.43 15.67
CA GLU A 148 -0.04 -4.08 16.15
C GLU A 148 -0.31 -4.41 17.64
N THR A 149 0.74 -4.43 18.47
CA THR A 149 0.59 -4.77 19.88
C THR A 149 0.52 -3.57 20.82
N ALA A 150 0.73 -2.36 20.31
CA ALA A 150 0.91 -1.14 21.10
C ALA A 150 1.99 -1.24 22.20
N ARG A 151 2.96 -2.17 22.05
CA ARG A 151 4.03 -2.44 23.05
C ARG A 151 5.40 -1.95 22.58
N GLY A 152 5.48 -1.19 21.51
CA GLY A 152 6.71 -0.66 20.93
C GLY A 152 6.46 0.50 19.99
N GLY A 153 7.53 1.09 19.46
CA GLY A 153 7.45 2.20 18.53
C GLY A 153 6.81 3.44 19.14
N LEU A 154 5.96 4.13 18.38
CA LEU A 154 5.28 5.35 18.83
C LEU A 154 4.36 5.09 20.03
N ALA A 155 3.74 3.92 20.11
CA ALA A 155 2.79 3.58 21.16
C ALA A 155 3.38 3.67 22.59
N VAL A 156 4.69 3.52 22.75
CA VAL A 156 5.35 3.58 24.08
C VAL A 156 6.18 4.84 24.28
N ASN A 157 6.31 5.67 23.25
CA ASN A 157 7.10 6.90 23.29
C ASN A 157 6.25 8.18 23.37
N ILE A 158 4.93 8.02 23.27
CA ILE A 158 3.97 9.13 23.43
C ILE A 158 3.30 8.96 24.78
N VAL A 159 3.41 9.99 25.61
CA VAL A 159 2.70 10.05 26.88
C VAL A 159 1.27 10.48 26.58
N GLU A 160 0.31 9.62 26.87
CA GLU A 160 -1.11 9.99 26.79
C GLU A 160 -1.42 10.99 27.89
N CYS A 161 -1.95 12.16 27.52
CA CYS A 161 -2.45 13.16 28.46
C CYS A 161 -3.92 12.87 28.80
#